data_63ed10926e0cfe6b5f310799bed7979e
#
_entry.id   63ed10926e0cfe6b5f310799bed7979e
#
_cell.length_a   1.000
_cell.length_b   1.000
_cell.length_c   1.000
_cell.angle_alpha   90.00
_cell.angle_beta   90.00
_cell.angle_gamma   90.00
#
_symmetry.space_group_name_H-M   'P 1'
#
loop_
_entity.id
_entity.type
_entity.pdbx_description
1 polymer ?
#
loop_
_entity_poly.entity_id
_entity_poly.type
_entity_poly.pdbx_seq_one_letter_code
_entity_poly.pdbx_strand_id
1 'polypeptide(L)'
;VPSLITFSGLVCAFSAVLLVMNGELTMAGACILAGYLLDALDGGVARFLGVASTFGLQLDSLVDVVTFGVAPSVLVYQYLQPLSIRPAIIWAACMCYMIGGVFRLARFNLLPAKGSHSESMGLTISTSGATLALCVLSNRTYDHRLIPASAFPALTVVLALLMASRVRYPALASVFRRRWVSLAGLAAAAVLAIWLSPQLVWLVLTGGYVSFGLARAAYGLLR
;
A
#
# COMPACT_ATOMS: atom_id res chain seq x y z
N VAL A 1 7.83 -19.00 -12.85
CA VAL A 1 7.90 -17.60 -13.33
C VAL A 1 7.29 -16.63 -12.31
N PRO A 2 6.07 -16.84 -11.75
CA PRO A 2 5.54 -15.91 -10.74
C PRO A 2 6.50 -15.71 -9.57
N SER A 3 7.04 -16.76 -8.99
CA SER A 3 7.98 -16.68 -7.85
C SER A 3 9.21 -15.81 -8.09
N LEU A 4 9.67 -15.68 -9.34
CA LEU A 4 10.79 -14.79 -9.67
C LEU A 4 10.38 -13.31 -9.55
N ILE A 5 9.15 -12.97 -9.94
CA ILE A 5 8.63 -11.61 -9.81
C ILE A 5 8.46 -11.28 -8.32
N THR A 6 7.90 -12.21 -7.54
CA THR A 6 7.76 -12.09 -6.09
C THR A 6 9.13 -11.86 -5.42
N PHE A 7 10.16 -12.63 -5.78
CA PHE A 7 11.52 -12.40 -5.27
C PHE A 7 12.11 -11.05 -5.70
N SER A 8 11.79 -10.57 -6.90
CA SER A 8 12.21 -9.22 -7.32
C SER A 8 11.57 -8.14 -6.44
N GLY A 9 10.31 -8.33 -6.03
CA GLY A 9 9.64 -7.49 -5.03
C GLY A 9 10.38 -7.48 -3.69
N LEU A 10 10.82 -8.65 -3.21
CA LEU A 10 11.61 -8.76 -1.98
C LEU A 10 12.96 -8.03 -2.10
N VAL A 11 13.64 -8.13 -3.26
CA VAL A 11 14.88 -7.38 -3.51
C VAL A 11 14.63 -5.88 -3.45
N CYS A 12 13.55 -5.37 -4.06
CA CYS A 12 13.17 -3.97 -3.97
C CYS A 12 12.91 -3.54 -2.51
N ALA A 13 12.21 -4.38 -1.73
CA ALA A 13 11.91 -4.12 -0.33
C ALA A 13 13.16 -4.04 0.53
N PHE A 14 14.06 -5.00 0.38
CA PHE A 14 15.34 -5.02 1.11
C PHE A 14 16.24 -3.85 0.71
N SER A 15 16.31 -3.55 -0.59
CA SER A 15 17.02 -2.37 -1.09
C SER A 15 16.45 -1.07 -0.51
N ALA A 16 15.12 -0.96 -0.38
CA ALA A 16 14.48 0.19 0.24
C ALA A 16 14.94 0.37 1.70
N VAL A 17 14.99 -0.72 2.48
CA VAL A 17 15.48 -0.65 3.88
C VAL A 17 16.93 -0.19 3.95
N LEU A 18 17.82 -0.71 3.09
CA LEU A 18 19.23 -0.28 3.04
C LEU A 18 19.36 1.19 2.65
N LEU A 19 18.57 1.65 1.68
CA LEU A 19 18.54 3.06 1.26
C LEU A 19 18.05 3.98 2.39
N VAL A 20 17.05 3.55 3.18
CA VAL A 20 16.61 4.29 4.37
C VAL A 20 17.74 4.43 5.38
N MET A 21 18.50 3.36 5.63
CA MET A 21 19.65 3.40 6.56
C MET A 21 20.74 4.38 6.08
N ASN A 22 20.86 4.57 4.78
CA ASN A 22 21.80 5.53 4.18
C ASN A 22 21.23 6.96 4.09
N GLY A 23 19.98 7.20 4.52
CA GLY A 23 19.31 8.50 4.44
C GLY A 23 18.68 8.82 3.07
N GLU A 24 18.75 7.89 2.11
CA GLU A 24 18.23 8.03 0.74
C GLU A 24 16.71 7.77 0.67
N LEU A 25 15.92 8.56 1.41
CA LEU A 25 14.48 8.32 1.60
C LEU A 25 13.69 8.39 0.30
N THR A 26 14.10 9.22 -0.66
CA THR A 26 13.42 9.36 -1.96
C THR A 26 13.57 8.08 -2.78
N MET A 27 14.79 7.55 -2.87
CA MET A 27 15.06 6.30 -3.58
C MET A 27 14.42 5.11 -2.88
N ALA A 28 14.42 5.08 -1.56
CA ALA A 28 13.74 4.05 -0.77
C ALA A 28 12.23 4.03 -1.06
N GLY A 29 11.58 5.18 -1.07
CA GLY A 29 10.17 5.29 -1.44
C GLY A 29 9.89 4.83 -2.88
N ALA A 30 10.77 5.16 -3.83
CA ALA A 30 10.68 4.67 -5.21
C ALA A 30 10.81 3.15 -5.30
N CYS A 31 11.72 2.53 -4.54
CA CYS A 31 11.86 1.07 -4.46
C CYS A 31 10.58 0.40 -3.90
N ILE A 32 9.93 0.98 -2.88
CA ILE A 32 8.65 0.46 -2.36
C ILE A 32 7.57 0.53 -3.44
N LEU A 33 7.48 1.62 -4.19
CA LEU A 33 6.52 1.75 -5.29
C LEU A 33 6.82 0.79 -6.45
N ALA A 34 8.10 0.55 -6.76
CA ALA A 34 8.50 -0.48 -7.72
C ALA A 34 8.05 -1.87 -7.26
N GLY A 35 8.24 -2.19 -5.96
CA GLY A 35 7.70 -3.41 -5.34
C GLY A 35 6.19 -3.54 -5.50
N TYR A 36 5.44 -2.44 -5.33
CA TYR A 36 3.98 -2.41 -5.54
C TYR A 36 3.58 -2.73 -6.99
N LEU A 37 4.33 -2.23 -7.97
CA LEU A 37 4.09 -2.54 -9.38
C LEU A 37 4.39 -4.02 -9.69
N LEU A 38 5.48 -4.56 -9.12
CA LEU A 38 5.85 -5.96 -9.28
C LEU A 38 4.81 -6.91 -8.67
N ASP A 39 4.28 -6.59 -7.48
CA ASP A 39 3.19 -7.32 -6.82
C ASP A 39 1.92 -7.34 -7.70
N ALA A 40 1.53 -6.19 -8.25
CA ALA A 40 0.40 -6.10 -9.15
C ALA A 40 0.58 -6.95 -10.43
N LEU A 41 1.80 -7.00 -10.97
CA LEU A 41 2.16 -7.82 -12.14
C LEU A 41 2.15 -9.32 -11.81
N ASP A 42 2.72 -9.72 -10.67
CA ASP A 42 2.81 -11.12 -10.22
C ASP A 42 1.41 -11.73 -10.08
N GLY A 43 0.52 -11.08 -9.34
CA GLY A 43 -0.86 -11.49 -9.21
C GLY A 43 -1.62 -11.52 -10.55
N GLY A 44 -1.29 -10.64 -11.50
CA GLY A 44 -1.82 -10.64 -12.86
C GLY A 44 -1.35 -11.86 -13.67
N VAL A 45 -0.04 -12.10 -13.68
CA VAL A 45 0.62 -13.20 -14.42
C VAL A 45 0.18 -14.56 -13.86
N ALA A 46 0.12 -14.74 -12.54
CA ALA A 46 -0.30 -15.99 -11.91
C ALA A 46 -1.73 -16.38 -12.31
N ARG A 47 -2.65 -15.40 -12.35
CA ARG A 47 -4.03 -15.61 -12.81
C ARG A 47 -4.11 -15.93 -14.30
N PHE A 48 -3.33 -15.24 -15.13
CA PHE A 48 -3.33 -15.45 -16.57
C PHE A 48 -2.80 -16.84 -16.95
N LEU A 49 -1.77 -17.33 -16.25
CA LEU A 49 -1.15 -18.62 -16.50
C LEU A 49 -1.88 -19.80 -15.81
N GLY A 50 -2.85 -19.52 -14.92
CA GLY A 50 -3.57 -20.57 -14.19
C GLY A 50 -2.69 -21.40 -13.23
N VAL A 51 -1.50 -20.88 -12.83
CA VAL A 51 -0.50 -21.58 -12.00
C VAL A 51 -0.53 -21.14 -10.53
N ALA A 52 -1.70 -20.77 -10.03
CA ALA A 52 -1.85 -20.44 -8.63
C ALA A 52 -1.57 -21.68 -7.75
N SER A 53 -0.55 -21.61 -6.89
CA SER A 53 -0.20 -22.65 -5.92
C SER A 53 -0.32 -22.11 -4.49
N THR A 54 -0.59 -23.01 -3.54
CA THR A 54 -0.64 -22.67 -2.11
C THR A 54 0.70 -22.14 -1.61
N PHE A 55 1.80 -22.70 -2.12
CA PHE A 55 3.16 -22.21 -1.83
C PHE A 55 3.35 -20.77 -2.35
N GLY A 56 2.94 -20.49 -3.59
CA GLY A 56 3.03 -19.14 -4.17
C GLY A 56 2.25 -18.11 -3.36
N LEU A 57 1.04 -18.45 -2.92
CA LEU A 57 0.21 -17.57 -2.08
C LEU A 57 0.87 -17.25 -0.72
N GLN A 58 1.49 -18.25 -0.09
CA GLN A 58 2.19 -18.04 1.18
C GLN A 58 3.47 -17.23 0.99
N LEU A 59 4.24 -17.52 -0.07
CA LEU A 59 5.44 -16.76 -0.41
C LEU A 59 5.12 -15.29 -0.67
N ASP A 60 4.10 -15.02 -1.45
CA ASP A 60 3.59 -13.69 -1.74
C ASP A 60 3.24 -12.93 -0.44
N SER A 61 2.48 -13.57 0.45
CA SER A 61 2.13 -12.97 1.74
C SER A 61 3.34 -12.65 2.62
N LEU A 62 4.39 -13.49 2.61
CA LEU A 62 5.62 -13.23 3.35
C LEU A 62 6.41 -12.05 2.76
N VAL A 63 6.49 -11.98 1.43
CA VAL A 63 7.12 -10.87 0.73
C VAL A 63 6.35 -9.58 0.96
N ASP A 64 5.01 -9.62 0.93
CA ASP A 64 4.13 -8.48 1.22
C ASP A 64 4.38 -7.88 2.61
N VAL A 65 4.59 -8.71 3.63
CA VAL A 65 4.94 -8.22 4.98
C VAL A 65 6.21 -7.40 4.94
N VAL A 66 7.22 -7.83 4.20
CA VAL A 66 8.49 -7.10 4.11
C VAL A 66 8.33 -5.84 3.25
N THR A 67 7.72 -5.98 2.07
CA THR A 67 7.62 -4.90 1.08
C THR A 67 6.68 -3.78 1.52
N PHE A 68 5.54 -4.13 2.12
CA PHE A 68 4.49 -3.16 2.44
C PHE A 68 4.24 -3.00 3.95
N GLY A 69 4.81 -3.87 4.77
CA GLY A 69 4.82 -3.74 6.22
C GLY A 69 6.12 -3.11 6.72
N VAL A 70 7.23 -3.81 6.58
CA VAL A 70 8.53 -3.41 7.15
C VAL A 70 9.10 -2.17 6.45
N ALA A 71 9.28 -2.22 5.14
CA ALA A 71 9.96 -1.15 4.41
C ALA A 71 9.27 0.22 4.54
N PRO A 72 7.92 0.36 4.39
CA PRO A 72 7.24 1.63 4.65
C PRO A 72 7.30 2.08 6.10
N SER A 73 7.27 1.15 7.07
CA SER A 73 7.38 1.49 8.50
C SER A 73 8.75 2.09 8.82
N VAL A 74 9.83 1.48 8.30
CA VAL A 74 11.20 1.99 8.46
C VAL A 74 11.37 3.33 7.76
N LEU A 75 10.78 3.49 6.56
CA LEU A 75 10.79 4.76 5.82
C LEU A 75 10.12 5.89 6.60
N VAL A 76 8.91 5.66 7.12
CA VAL A 76 8.17 6.64 7.92
C VAL A 76 8.90 6.96 9.22
N TYR A 77 9.42 5.93 9.90
CA TYR A 77 10.19 6.10 11.13
C TYR A 77 11.39 7.03 10.91
N GLN A 78 12.22 6.75 9.90
CA GLN A 78 13.40 7.54 9.59
C GLN A 78 13.05 8.95 9.07
N TYR A 79 11.97 9.08 8.29
CA TYR A 79 11.49 10.37 7.82
C TYR A 79 11.07 11.30 8.96
N LEU A 80 10.44 10.76 10.01
CA LEU A 80 9.91 11.54 11.13
C LEU A 80 10.96 11.80 12.23
N GLN A 81 12.05 11.05 12.28
CA GLN A 81 13.11 11.18 13.30
C GLN A 81 13.65 12.62 13.49
N PRO A 82 13.98 13.36 12.41
CA PRO A 82 14.51 14.72 12.54
C PRO A 82 13.42 15.76 12.85
N LEU A 83 12.14 15.36 12.78
CA LEU A 83 11.01 16.26 13.02
C LEU A 83 10.59 16.12 14.49
N SER A 84 10.35 17.22 15.19
CA SER A 84 10.11 17.34 16.64
C SER A 84 8.96 16.49 17.20
N ILE A 85 8.89 15.20 16.83
CA ILE A 85 7.91 14.21 17.30
C ILE A 85 8.60 13.23 18.26
N ARG A 86 7.95 12.89 19.35
CA ARG A 86 8.48 11.93 20.32
C ARG A 86 8.75 10.58 19.65
N PRO A 87 9.99 10.02 19.70
CA PRO A 87 10.33 8.76 19.05
C PRO A 87 9.41 7.59 19.43
N ALA A 88 8.95 7.56 20.69
CA ALA A 88 8.03 6.53 21.17
C ALA A 88 6.68 6.54 20.45
N ILE A 89 6.17 7.73 20.04
CA ILE A 89 4.92 7.85 19.28
C ILE A 89 5.12 7.31 17.88
N ILE A 90 6.24 7.65 17.24
CA ILE A 90 6.56 7.17 15.89
C ILE A 90 6.69 5.65 15.91
N TRP A 91 7.45 5.13 16.88
CA TRP A 91 7.65 3.70 17.06
C TRP A 91 6.34 2.96 17.26
N ALA A 92 5.48 3.43 18.19
CA ALA A 92 4.19 2.81 18.47
C ALA A 92 3.27 2.82 17.23
N ALA A 93 3.23 3.91 16.47
CA ALA A 93 2.44 4.00 15.23
C ALA A 93 2.93 2.98 14.17
N CYS A 94 4.25 2.86 13.97
CA CYS A 94 4.84 1.90 13.04
C CYS A 94 4.57 0.45 13.49
N MET A 95 4.66 0.16 14.79
CA MET A 95 4.33 -1.17 15.32
C MET A 95 2.85 -1.52 15.13
N CYS A 96 1.93 -0.60 15.43
CA CYS A 96 0.50 -0.77 15.15
C CYS A 96 0.26 -1.08 13.67
N TYR A 97 0.93 -0.36 12.78
CA TYR A 97 0.81 -0.55 11.34
C TYR A 97 1.26 -1.95 10.92
N MET A 98 2.44 -2.38 11.37
CA MET A 98 2.95 -3.72 11.07
C MET A 98 2.03 -4.82 11.59
N ILE A 99 1.57 -4.72 12.84
CA ILE A 99 0.66 -5.69 13.46
C ILE A 99 -0.65 -5.75 12.65
N GLY A 100 -1.23 -4.59 12.28
CA GLY A 100 -2.44 -4.52 11.48
C GLY A 100 -2.29 -5.19 10.11
N GLY A 101 -1.15 -4.98 9.45
CA GLY A 101 -0.82 -5.59 8.16
C GLY A 101 -0.67 -7.11 8.25
N VAL A 102 0.11 -7.61 9.21
CA VAL A 102 0.31 -9.05 9.45
C VAL A 102 -1.03 -9.72 9.83
N PHE A 103 -1.81 -9.11 10.73
CA PHE A 103 -3.12 -9.61 11.10
C PHE A 103 -4.06 -9.74 9.90
N ARG A 104 -4.07 -8.73 9.03
CA ARG A 104 -4.87 -8.77 7.79
C ARG A 104 -4.47 -9.92 6.88
N LEU A 105 -3.17 -10.11 6.61
CA LEU A 105 -2.67 -11.18 5.76
C LEU A 105 -2.97 -12.55 6.34
N ALA A 106 -2.76 -12.75 7.65
CA ALA A 106 -3.10 -13.99 8.33
C ALA A 106 -4.59 -14.31 8.21
N ARG A 107 -5.47 -13.29 8.42
CA ARG A 107 -6.93 -13.47 8.26
C ARG A 107 -7.29 -13.80 6.81
N PHE A 108 -6.68 -13.16 5.83
CA PHE A 108 -6.95 -13.41 4.41
C PHE A 108 -6.58 -14.84 4.02
N ASN A 109 -5.46 -15.36 4.50
CA ASN A 109 -4.99 -16.71 4.19
C ASN A 109 -5.84 -17.83 4.85
N LEU A 110 -6.57 -17.51 5.92
CA LEU A 110 -7.47 -18.45 6.59
C LEU A 110 -8.86 -18.53 5.93
N LEU A 111 -9.24 -17.52 5.16
CA LEU A 111 -10.55 -17.52 4.50
C LEU A 111 -10.52 -18.46 3.30
N PRO A 112 -11.47 -19.44 3.21
CA PRO A 112 -11.55 -20.31 2.06
C PRO A 112 -11.82 -19.49 0.80
N ALA A 113 -11.19 -19.86 -0.32
CA ALA A 113 -11.31 -19.22 -1.63
C ALA A 113 -12.74 -19.27 -2.25
N LYS A 114 -13.77 -19.60 -1.46
CA LYS A 114 -15.17 -19.68 -1.85
C LYS A 114 -15.87 -18.33 -1.67
N GLY A 115 -15.73 -17.46 -2.65
CA GLY A 115 -16.48 -16.21 -2.71
C GLY A 115 -16.01 -15.39 -3.89
N SER A 116 -16.90 -14.68 -4.57
CA SER A 116 -16.57 -13.89 -5.75
C SER A 116 -15.37 -12.96 -5.42
N HIS A 117 -14.30 -13.06 -6.20
CA HIS A 117 -13.06 -12.26 -6.10
C HIS A 117 -13.27 -10.74 -6.29
N SER A 118 -14.48 -10.24 -6.02
CA SER A 118 -14.83 -8.84 -6.26
C SER A 118 -14.64 -7.92 -5.06
N GLU A 119 -14.45 -8.45 -3.85
CA GLU A 119 -14.32 -7.63 -2.64
C GLU A 119 -13.18 -8.13 -1.74
N SER A 120 -12.38 -7.21 -1.22
CA SER A 120 -11.36 -7.47 -0.20
C SER A 120 -11.87 -7.02 1.16
N MET A 121 -11.72 -7.85 2.18
CA MET A 121 -12.00 -7.46 3.57
C MET A 121 -10.82 -6.68 4.14
N GLY A 122 -11.06 -5.44 4.52
CA GLY A 122 -10.05 -4.50 4.99
C GLY A 122 -9.22 -3.91 3.84
N LEU A 123 -8.55 -2.80 4.13
CA LEU A 123 -7.61 -2.17 3.21
C LEU A 123 -6.44 -3.11 2.92
N THR A 124 -5.97 -3.18 1.67
CA THR A 124 -4.82 -4.04 1.33
C THR A 124 -3.53 -3.48 1.90
N ILE A 125 -2.63 -4.36 2.35
CA ILE A 125 -1.33 -3.95 2.88
C ILE A 125 -0.50 -3.25 1.80
N SER A 126 -0.57 -3.74 0.55
CA SER A 126 0.12 -3.16 -0.60
C SER A 126 -0.31 -1.71 -0.84
N THR A 127 -1.64 -1.43 -0.86
CA THR A 127 -2.14 -0.05 -1.01
C THR A 127 -1.75 0.83 0.17
N SER A 128 -1.79 0.30 1.40
CA SER A 128 -1.39 1.04 2.60
C SER A 128 0.09 1.42 2.57
N GLY A 129 0.96 0.46 2.21
CA GLY A 129 2.41 0.70 2.10
C GLY A 129 2.75 1.70 1.00
N ALA A 130 2.12 1.56 -0.18
CA ALA A 130 2.27 2.53 -1.26
C ALA A 130 1.79 3.93 -0.85
N THR A 131 0.69 4.05 -0.10
CA THR A 131 0.20 5.33 0.42
C THR A 131 1.22 5.99 1.35
N LEU A 132 1.80 5.26 2.30
CA LEU A 132 2.83 5.80 3.20
C LEU A 132 4.09 6.24 2.42
N ALA A 133 4.56 5.43 1.47
CA ALA A 133 5.70 5.78 0.63
C ALA A 133 5.42 7.05 -0.19
N LEU A 134 4.23 7.17 -0.78
CA LEU A 134 3.82 8.35 -1.54
C LEU A 134 3.70 9.60 -0.66
N CYS A 135 3.17 9.47 0.57
CA CYS A 135 3.11 10.59 1.50
C CYS A 135 4.51 11.13 1.82
N VAL A 136 5.47 10.24 2.08
CA VAL A 136 6.87 10.64 2.33
C VAL A 136 7.49 11.26 1.09
N LEU A 137 7.34 10.63 -0.09
CA LEU A 137 7.86 11.17 -1.35
C LEU A 137 7.29 12.54 -1.67
N SER A 138 5.97 12.71 -1.57
CA SER A 138 5.30 13.98 -1.85
C SER A 138 5.79 15.08 -0.92
N ASN A 139 5.92 14.80 0.36
CA ASN A 139 6.46 15.78 1.31
C ASN A 139 7.92 16.13 1.05
N ARG A 140 8.74 15.16 0.61
CA ARG A 140 10.13 15.42 0.20
C ARG A 140 10.22 16.29 -1.05
N THR A 141 9.31 16.11 -2.00
CA THR A 141 9.27 16.88 -3.24
C THR A 141 8.76 18.31 -3.00
N TYR A 142 7.78 18.48 -2.10
CA TYR A 142 7.14 19.78 -1.84
C TYR A 142 7.55 20.40 -0.51
N ASP A 143 8.77 20.16 -0.09
CA ASP A 143 9.42 20.80 1.05
C ASP A 143 8.62 20.70 2.36
N HIS A 144 8.10 19.53 2.65
CA HIS A 144 7.33 19.19 3.87
C HIS A 144 5.98 19.93 4.05
N ARG A 145 5.44 20.53 2.99
CA ARG A 145 4.25 21.38 3.08
C ARG A 145 2.90 20.69 2.88
N LEU A 146 2.88 19.50 2.28
CA LEU A 146 1.61 18.83 1.94
C LEU A 146 0.92 18.18 3.13
N ILE A 147 1.68 17.45 3.93
CA ILE A 147 1.16 16.73 5.10
C ILE A 147 1.98 17.17 6.31
N PRO A 148 1.37 17.74 7.35
CA PRO A 148 2.12 18.11 8.56
C PRO A 148 2.71 16.86 9.21
N ALA A 149 3.94 16.97 9.69
CA ALA A 149 4.66 15.84 10.31
C ALA A 149 3.87 15.18 11.44
N SER A 150 3.16 15.97 12.24
CA SER A 150 2.30 15.51 13.34
C SER A 150 1.14 14.62 12.89
N ALA A 151 0.72 14.72 11.63
CA ALA A 151 -0.36 13.91 11.07
C ALA A 151 0.10 12.49 10.65
N PHE A 152 1.39 12.28 10.40
CA PHE A 152 1.90 10.97 9.94
C PHE A 152 1.65 9.83 10.94
N PRO A 153 1.92 9.95 12.24
CA PRO A 153 1.63 8.89 13.20
C PRO A 153 0.12 8.55 13.22
N ALA A 154 -0.74 9.56 13.18
CA ALA A 154 -2.19 9.36 13.12
C ALA A 154 -2.61 8.66 11.82
N LEU A 155 -2.09 9.08 10.67
CA LEU A 155 -2.33 8.44 9.38
C LEU A 155 -1.89 6.97 9.39
N THR A 156 -0.70 6.69 9.93
CA THR A 156 -0.14 5.34 10.04
C THR A 156 -1.05 4.43 10.88
N VAL A 157 -1.55 4.93 12.02
CA VAL A 157 -2.50 4.18 12.87
C VAL A 157 -3.86 4.01 12.17
N VAL A 158 -4.37 5.03 11.50
CA VAL A 158 -5.64 4.92 10.74
C VAL A 158 -5.53 3.85 9.66
N LEU A 159 -4.43 3.80 8.90
CA LEU A 159 -4.19 2.74 7.93
C LEU A 159 -4.13 1.36 8.58
N ALA A 160 -3.49 1.23 9.75
CA ALA A 160 -3.48 -0.02 10.53
C ALA A 160 -4.88 -0.49 10.90
N LEU A 161 -5.70 0.42 11.42
CA LEU A 161 -7.09 0.12 11.79
C LEU A 161 -7.95 -0.25 10.58
N LEU A 162 -7.74 0.42 9.44
CA LEU A 162 -8.44 0.09 8.19
C LEU A 162 -8.05 -1.29 7.65
N MET A 163 -6.78 -1.68 7.76
CA MET A 163 -6.32 -3.03 7.42
C MET A 163 -6.96 -4.09 8.31
N ALA A 164 -7.03 -3.85 9.61
CA ALA A 164 -7.64 -4.77 10.59
C ALA A 164 -9.18 -4.78 10.52
N SER A 165 -9.80 -3.77 9.93
CA SER A 165 -11.25 -3.61 9.86
C SER A 165 -11.94 -4.67 9.00
N ARG A 166 -13.29 -4.78 9.14
CA ARG A 166 -14.14 -5.60 8.30
C ARG A 166 -14.77 -4.84 7.13
N VAL A 167 -14.29 -3.64 6.86
CA VAL A 167 -14.77 -2.81 5.75
C VAL A 167 -14.50 -3.53 4.43
N ARG A 168 -15.52 -3.66 3.60
CA ARG A 168 -15.39 -4.30 2.28
C ARG A 168 -14.95 -3.27 1.25
N TYR A 169 -13.75 -3.46 0.72
CA TYR A 169 -13.20 -2.66 -0.38
C TYR A 169 -13.43 -3.38 -1.71
N PRO A 170 -13.82 -2.64 -2.78
CA PRO A 170 -13.88 -3.23 -4.11
C PRO A 170 -12.47 -3.67 -4.52
N ALA A 171 -12.32 -4.90 -5.02
CA ALA A 171 -11.03 -5.32 -5.55
C ALA A 171 -10.66 -4.44 -6.76
N LEU A 172 -9.43 -3.89 -6.76
CA LEU A 172 -8.94 -3.04 -7.85
C LEU A 172 -9.13 -3.70 -9.23
N ALA A 173 -8.95 -5.02 -9.31
CA ALA A 173 -9.20 -5.79 -10.52
C ALA A 173 -10.65 -5.72 -11.02
N SER A 174 -11.64 -5.51 -10.15
CA SER A 174 -13.05 -5.39 -10.55
C SER A 174 -13.36 -4.03 -11.17
N VAL A 175 -12.65 -2.99 -10.78
CA VAL A 175 -12.77 -1.63 -11.35
C VAL A 175 -12.23 -1.63 -12.78
N PHE A 176 -11.13 -2.36 -13.03
CA PHE A 176 -10.52 -2.46 -14.36
C PHE A 176 -11.28 -3.38 -15.34
N ARG A 177 -12.27 -4.15 -14.87
CA ARG A 177 -13.06 -5.04 -15.74
C ARG A 177 -13.99 -4.29 -16.70
N ARG A 178 -14.32 -3.04 -16.44
CA ARG A 178 -15.13 -2.19 -17.30
C ARG A 178 -14.20 -1.38 -18.24
N ARG A 179 -13.82 -1.96 -19.38
CA ARG A 179 -12.80 -1.45 -20.33
C ARG A 179 -12.84 0.07 -20.57
N TRP A 180 -14.01 0.64 -20.79
CA TRP A 180 -14.15 2.08 -21.07
C TRP A 180 -13.91 2.97 -19.84
N VAL A 181 -14.34 2.54 -18.67
CA VAL A 181 -14.10 3.27 -17.41
C VAL A 181 -12.62 3.24 -17.02
N SER A 182 -11.95 2.11 -17.28
CA SER A 182 -10.52 1.98 -16.98
C SER A 182 -9.67 2.80 -17.95
N LEU A 183 -9.99 2.82 -19.25
CA LEU A 183 -9.28 3.63 -20.24
C LEU A 183 -9.47 5.12 -19.99
N ALA A 184 -10.69 5.57 -19.70
CA ALA A 184 -10.96 6.96 -19.35
C ALA A 184 -10.27 7.36 -18.03
N GLY A 185 -10.28 6.50 -17.01
CA GLY A 185 -9.58 6.73 -15.75
C GLY A 185 -8.06 6.79 -15.92
N LEU A 186 -7.47 5.90 -16.71
CA LEU A 186 -6.04 5.92 -17.04
C LEU A 186 -5.66 7.17 -17.86
N ALA A 187 -6.47 7.54 -18.84
CA ALA A 187 -6.24 8.76 -19.62
C ALA A 187 -6.33 10.02 -18.73
N ALA A 188 -7.34 10.10 -17.88
CA ALA A 188 -7.46 11.21 -16.92
C ALA A 188 -6.29 11.25 -15.92
N ALA A 189 -5.87 10.11 -15.39
CA ALA A 189 -4.70 10.00 -14.52
C ALA A 189 -3.41 10.39 -15.25
N ALA A 190 -3.23 9.99 -16.51
CA ALA A 190 -2.09 10.36 -17.33
C ALA A 190 -2.06 11.87 -17.61
N VAL A 191 -3.19 12.48 -17.97
CA VAL A 191 -3.32 13.94 -18.18
C VAL A 191 -3.01 14.69 -16.89
N LEU A 192 -3.57 14.24 -15.75
CA LEU A 192 -3.29 14.83 -14.45
C LEU A 192 -1.81 14.67 -14.05
N ALA A 193 -1.18 13.54 -14.39
CA ALA A 193 0.24 13.32 -14.10
C ALA A 193 1.18 14.23 -14.92
N ILE A 194 0.74 14.71 -16.08
CA ILE A 194 1.47 15.70 -16.89
C ILE A 194 1.39 17.10 -16.23
N TRP A 195 0.25 17.44 -15.64
CA TRP A 195 0.02 18.75 -15.02
C TRP A 195 0.39 18.81 -13.54
N LEU A 196 0.16 17.72 -12.81
CA LEU A 196 0.62 17.55 -11.43
C LEU A 196 1.72 16.48 -11.40
N SER A 197 2.58 16.53 -10.38
CA SER A 197 3.54 15.44 -10.22
C SER A 197 2.83 14.07 -10.14
N PRO A 198 3.38 12.99 -10.73
CA PRO A 198 2.79 11.66 -10.68
C PRO A 198 2.46 11.18 -9.26
N GLN A 199 3.25 11.63 -8.28
CA GLN A 199 3.09 11.32 -6.86
C GLN A 199 1.78 11.87 -6.29
N LEU A 200 1.41 13.12 -6.63
CA LEU A 200 0.15 13.73 -6.19
C LEU A 200 -1.06 13.03 -6.79
N VAL A 201 -0.99 12.70 -8.07
CA VAL A 201 -2.09 11.98 -8.74
C VAL A 201 -2.35 10.64 -8.05
N TRP A 202 -1.28 9.90 -7.78
CA TRP A 202 -1.40 8.63 -7.07
C TRP A 202 -1.90 8.82 -5.63
N LEU A 203 -1.42 9.83 -4.92
CA LEU A 203 -1.89 10.14 -3.57
C LEU A 203 -3.40 10.46 -3.55
N VAL A 204 -3.90 11.23 -4.52
CA VAL A 204 -5.33 11.53 -4.68
C VAL A 204 -6.13 10.25 -4.99
N LEU A 205 -5.63 9.39 -5.88
CA LEU A 205 -6.28 8.12 -6.22
C LEU A 205 -6.35 7.17 -5.03
N THR A 206 -5.26 7.00 -4.28
CA THR A 206 -5.22 6.14 -3.08
C THR A 206 -6.04 6.73 -1.94
N GLY A 207 -5.97 8.05 -1.73
CA GLY A 207 -6.81 8.76 -0.75
C GLY A 207 -8.30 8.65 -1.09
N GLY A 208 -8.66 8.80 -2.35
CA GLY A 208 -10.04 8.60 -2.83
C GLY A 208 -10.54 7.17 -2.61
N TYR A 209 -9.70 6.16 -2.88
CA TYR A 209 -10.02 4.77 -2.63
C TYR A 209 -10.26 4.48 -1.14
N VAL A 210 -9.39 4.99 -0.27
CA VAL A 210 -9.53 4.87 1.19
C VAL A 210 -10.81 5.56 1.67
N SER A 211 -11.05 6.79 1.22
CA SER A 211 -12.25 7.58 1.58
C SER A 211 -13.55 6.93 1.11
N PHE A 212 -13.55 6.35 -0.10
CA PHE A 212 -14.69 5.61 -0.62
C PHE A 212 -15.04 4.39 0.25
N GLY A 213 -14.02 3.64 0.68
CA GLY A 213 -14.21 2.51 1.59
C GLY A 213 -14.78 2.93 2.94
N LEU A 214 -14.30 4.04 3.51
CA LEU A 214 -14.80 4.60 4.75
C LEU A 214 -16.26 5.06 4.62
N ALA A 215 -16.60 5.77 3.54
CA ALA A 215 -17.96 6.22 3.28
C ALA A 215 -18.92 5.04 3.15
N ARG A 216 -18.51 3.98 2.43
CA ARG A 216 -19.30 2.73 2.29
C ARG A 216 -19.50 2.03 3.64
N ALA A 217 -18.48 2.02 4.49
CA ALA A 217 -18.56 1.44 5.84
C ALA A 217 -19.54 2.23 6.73
N ALA A 218 -19.45 3.56 6.71
CA ALA A 218 -20.35 4.43 7.46
C ALA A 218 -21.81 4.24 7.01
N TYR A 219 -22.04 4.14 5.70
CA TYR A 219 -23.39 3.89 5.15
C TYR A 219 -23.94 2.52 5.51
N GLY A 220 -23.06 1.50 5.63
CA GLY A 220 -23.44 0.14 6.06
C GLY A 220 -23.76 0.02 7.56
N LEU A 221 -23.25 0.95 8.38
CA LEU A 221 -23.55 1.03 9.82
C LEU A 221 -24.85 1.77 10.13
N LEU A 222 -25.36 2.57 9.16
CA LEU A 222 -26.59 3.34 9.28
C LEU A 222 -27.84 2.60 8.77
N ARG A 223 -27.67 1.39 8.26
CA ARG A 223 -28.72 0.44 7.86
C ARG A 223 -28.75 -0.79 8.76
#